data_f399a0e9b4889d3ca7c10a901142523c
#
_entry.id   f399a0e9b4889d3ca7c10a901142523c
#
_cell.length_a   1.000
_cell.length_b   1.000
_cell.length_c   1.000
_cell.angle_alpha   90.00
_cell.angle_beta   90.00
_cell.angle_gamma   90.00
#
_symmetry.space_group_name_H-M   'P 1'
#
loop_
_entity.id
_entity.type
_entity.pdbx_description
1 polymer ?
#
loop_
_entity_poly.entity_id
_entity_poly.type
_entity_poly.pdbx_seq_one_letter_code
_entity_poly.pdbx_strand_id
1 'polypeptide(L)'
;MDVPLAALTGAAPRLVVILANGRDPGNAGTVLRTADAAGADGVIFSDASVDPYNSKCVRASAGSIFHIGLVLGGPVADTVSHLRDAGLRVLAADGRTGQPLDQAEPRGVLAEPTAWLFGNEAWGLPDDLLALADEPVGVPIYGQAESLNLAAAAAVCLYTSARAHRCNAGGDCHAVPATR
;
A
#
# COMPACT_ATOMS: atom_id res chain seq x y z
N MET A 1 -14.07 7.78 -2.73
CA MET A 1 -14.40 9.24 -2.64
C MET A 1 -13.20 9.98 -2.10
N ASP A 2 -12.92 11.17 -2.64
CA ASP A 2 -11.80 11.99 -2.18
C ASP A 2 -12.01 12.40 -0.74
N VAL A 3 -10.97 12.18 0.06
CA VAL A 3 -10.94 12.58 1.47
C VAL A 3 -9.65 13.36 1.74
N PRO A 4 -9.69 14.37 2.62
CA PRO A 4 -8.46 15.01 3.08
C PRO A 4 -7.58 14.02 3.84
N LEU A 5 -6.24 14.16 3.74
CA LEU A 5 -5.30 13.34 4.49
C LEU A 5 -5.61 13.34 6.00
N ALA A 6 -5.95 14.50 6.56
CA ALA A 6 -6.33 14.63 7.96
C ALA A 6 -7.58 13.82 8.35
N ALA A 7 -8.54 13.64 7.42
CA ALA A 7 -9.70 12.79 7.68
C ALA A 7 -9.35 11.31 7.68
N LEU A 8 -8.46 10.89 6.77
CA LEU A 8 -7.96 9.51 6.74
C LEU A 8 -7.18 9.20 8.03
N THR A 9 -6.23 10.05 8.41
CA THR A 9 -5.39 9.84 9.61
C THR A 9 -6.19 9.94 10.90
N GLY A 10 -7.20 10.81 10.96
CA GLY A 10 -8.09 10.98 12.14
C GLY A 10 -9.02 9.79 12.37
N ALA A 11 -9.20 8.91 11.39
CA ALA A 11 -10.01 7.69 11.51
C ALA A 11 -9.26 6.50 12.16
N ALA A 12 -8.03 6.70 12.64
CA ALA A 12 -7.15 5.67 13.19
C ALA A 12 -6.94 4.48 12.20
N PRO A 13 -6.44 4.75 10.99
CA PRO A 13 -6.29 3.73 9.97
C PRO A 13 -5.27 2.67 10.38
N ARG A 14 -5.43 1.46 9.88
CA ARG A 14 -4.53 0.34 10.14
C ARG A 14 -3.73 -0.10 8.92
N LEU A 15 -4.28 0.09 7.73
CA LEU A 15 -3.62 -0.26 6.49
C LEU A 15 -3.86 0.81 5.44
N VAL A 16 -2.79 1.46 4.99
CA VAL A 16 -2.83 2.53 4.01
C VAL A 16 -1.86 2.23 2.86
N VAL A 17 -2.20 2.65 1.67
CA VAL A 17 -1.34 2.55 0.50
C VAL A 17 -0.90 3.94 0.06
N ILE A 18 0.38 4.11 -0.24
CA ILE A 18 0.95 5.31 -0.85
C ILE A 18 1.51 4.92 -2.21
N LEU A 19 0.96 5.47 -3.28
CA LEU A 19 1.51 5.38 -4.63
C LEU A 19 2.36 6.62 -4.91
N ALA A 20 3.68 6.43 -4.87
CA ALA A 20 4.64 7.48 -5.18
C ALA A 20 5.10 7.35 -6.63
N ASN A 21 4.78 8.36 -7.46
CA ASN A 21 5.17 8.42 -8.87
C ASN A 21 4.62 7.25 -9.73
N GLY A 22 3.53 6.62 -9.34
CA GLY A 22 2.87 5.58 -10.14
C GLY A 22 2.30 6.16 -11.44
N ARG A 23 2.77 5.69 -12.61
CA ARG A 23 2.42 6.29 -13.91
C ARG A 23 1.50 5.43 -14.76
N ASP A 24 1.43 4.12 -14.54
CA ASP A 24 0.50 3.26 -15.26
C ASP A 24 -0.88 3.24 -14.61
N PRO A 25 -1.92 3.79 -15.28
CA PRO A 25 -3.27 3.82 -14.70
C PRO A 25 -3.90 2.43 -14.55
N GLY A 26 -3.41 1.42 -15.27
CA GLY A 26 -3.85 0.03 -15.11
C GLY A 26 -3.35 -0.57 -13.80
N ASN A 27 -2.05 -0.37 -13.50
CA ASN A 27 -1.47 -0.79 -12.22
C ASN A 27 -2.13 -0.03 -11.05
N ALA A 28 -2.28 1.29 -11.17
CA ALA A 28 -2.92 2.10 -10.14
C ALA A 28 -4.35 1.63 -9.82
N GLY A 29 -5.17 1.35 -10.84
CA GLY A 29 -6.51 0.82 -10.64
C GLY A 29 -6.52 -0.60 -10.05
N THR A 30 -5.56 -1.44 -10.43
CA THR A 30 -5.41 -2.78 -9.84
C THR A 30 -4.96 -2.71 -8.38
N VAL A 31 -4.08 -1.77 -8.03
CA VAL A 31 -3.69 -1.52 -6.64
C VAL A 31 -4.88 -1.03 -5.82
N LEU A 32 -5.69 -0.10 -6.34
CA LEU A 32 -6.94 0.33 -5.70
C LEU A 32 -7.87 -0.86 -5.39
N ARG A 33 -8.10 -1.72 -6.37
CA ARG A 33 -8.92 -2.92 -6.20
C ARG A 33 -8.34 -3.87 -5.16
N THR A 34 -7.03 -4.04 -5.16
CA THR A 34 -6.34 -4.92 -4.20
C THR A 34 -6.39 -4.34 -2.79
N ALA A 35 -6.21 -3.03 -2.64
CA ALA A 35 -6.30 -2.33 -1.37
C ALA A 35 -7.70 -2.46 -0.75
N ASP A 36 -8.76 -2.22 -1.54
CA ASP A 36 -10.15 -2.42 -1.13
C ASP A 36 -10.39 -3.88 -0.69
N ALA A 37 -9.98 -4.85 -1.51
CA ALA A 37 -10.13 -6.28 -1.20
C ALA A 37 -9.34 -6.73 0.03
N ALA A 38 -8.19 -6.12 0.33
CA ALA A 38 -7.40 -6.37 1.53
C ALA A 38 -7.97 -5.69 2.78
N GLY A 39 -8.93 -4.78 2.62
CA GLY A 39 -9.52 -4.00 3.71
C GLY A 39 -8.64 -2.83 4.14
N ALA A 40 -7.91 -2.23 3.20
CA ALA A 40 -7.17 -1.00 3.47
C ALA A 40 -8.13 0.19 3.69
N ASP A 41 -7.71 1.11 4.56
CA ASP A 41 -8.52 2.28 4.95
C ASP A 41 -8.46 3.40 3.90
N GLY A 42 -7.38 3.42 3.10
CA GLY A 42 -7.23 4.43 2.05
C GLY A 42 -6.05 4.20 1.12
N VAL A 43 -6.11 4.88 -0.03
CA VAL A 43 -5.02 4.94 -1.01
C VAL A 43 -4.67 6.40 -1.27
N ILE A 44 -3.40 6.72 -1.16
CA ILE A 44 -2.85 8.06 -1.33
C ILE A 44 -2.07 8.09 -2.65
N PHE A 45 -2.44 9.00 -3.52
CA PHE A 45 -1.74 9.29 -4.77
C PHE A 45 -0.90 10.54 -4.59
N SER A 46 0.43 10.42 -4.68
CA SER A 46 1.32 11.61 -4.62
C SER A 46 1.14 12.52 -5.85
N ASP A 47 1.61 13.76 -5.77
CA ASP A 47 1.51 14.77 -6.84
C ASP A 47 2.01 14.27 -8.21
N ALA A 48 3.01 13.40 -8.24
CA ALA A 48 3.60 12.89 -9.47
C ALA A 48 2.95 11.58 -9.95
N SER A 49 1.85 11.15 -9.33
CA SER A 49 1.13 9.93 -9.70
C SER A 49 0.06 10.21 -10.76
N VAL A 50 -0.35 9.14 -11.44
CA VAL A 50 -1.46 9.19 -12.40
C VAL A 50 -2.76 9.62 -11.70
N ASP A 51 -3.61 10.34 -12.41
CA ASP A 51 -4.96 10.66 -11.98
C ASP A 51 -5.79 9.35 -11.80
N PRO A 52 -6.28 9.04 -10.58
CA PRO A 52 -7.10 7.86 -10.35
C PRO A 52 -8.43 7.87 -11.11
N TYR A 53 -8.89 9.06 -11.54
CA TYR A 53 -10.11 9.20 -12.37
C TYR A 53 -9.85 9.02 -13.86
N ASN A 54 -8.62 8.76 -14.28
CA ASN A 54 -8.33 8.32 -15.63
C ASN A 54 -9.17 7.08 -15.97
N SER A 55 -9.80 7.06 -17.13
CA SER A 55 -10.74 6.01 -17.54
C SER A 55 -10.17 4.57 -17.48
N LYS A 56 -8.85 4.41 -17.70
CA LYS A 56 -8.16 3.12 -17.58
C LYS A 56 -8.04 2.70 -16.11
N CYS A 57 -7.72 3.65 -15.20
CA CYS A 57 -7.65 3.40 -13.78
C CYS A 57 -9.03 3.04 -13.21
N VAL A 58 -10.06 3.81 -13.54
CA VAL A 58 -11.45 3.54 -13.12
C VAL A 58 -11.90 2.15 -13.55
N ARG A 59 -11.66 1.77 -14.82
CA ARG A 59 -12.01 0.41 -15.28
C ARG A 59 -11.22 -0.68 -14.55
N ALA A 60 -9.92 -0.48 -14.33
CA ALA A 60 -9.08 -1.47 -13.66
C ALA A 60 -9.43 -1.61 -12.16
N SER A 61 -9.96 -0.57 -11.53
CA SER A 61 -10.40 -0.62 -10.13
C SER A 61 -11.68 -1.43 -9.91
N ALA A 62 -12.42 -1.76 -10.97
CA ALA A 62 -13.63 -2.59 -10.91
C ALA A 62 -14.66 -2.16 -9.84
N GLY A 63 -14.79 -0.86 -9.63
CA GLY A 63 -15.72 -0.27 -8.65
C GLY A 63 -15.10 0.09 -7.30
N SER A 64 -13.94 -0.45 -6.95
CA SER A 64 -13.27 -0.17 -5.66
C SER A 64 -12.98 1.30 -5.42
N ILE A 65 -12.83 2.10 -6.49
CA ILE A 65 -12.67 3.57 -6.41
C ILE A 65 -13.83 4.26 -5.67
N PHE A 66 -15.00 3.63 -5.58
CA PHE A 66 -16.17 4.16 -4.88
C PHE A 66 -16.28 3.68 -3.43
N HIS A 67 -15.47 2.69 -3.02
CA HIS A 67 -15.53 2.07 -1.70
C HIS A 67 -14.43 2.59 -0.77
N ILE A 68 -13.22 2.82 -1.30
CA ILE A 68 -12.05 3.19 -0.52
C ILE A 68 -11.83 4.71 -0.50
N GLY A 69 -11.30 5.24 0.61
CA GLY A 69 -10.88 6.63 0.70
C GLY A 69 -9.70 6.94 -0.21
N LEU A 70 -9.80 8.01 -1.03
CA LEU A 70 -8.72 8.47 -1.88
C LEU A 70 -8.18 9.79 -1.36
N VAL A 71 -6.87 9.85 -1.15
CA VAL A 71 -6.16 11.11 -0.90
C VAL A 71 -5.38 11.46 -2.16
N LEU A 72 -5.57 12.67 -2.66
CA LEU A 72 -4.95 13.12 -3.91
C LEU A 72 -3.98 14.26 -3.66
N GLY A 73 -2.81 14.15 -4.28
CA GLY A 73 -1.78 15.18 -4.23
C GLY A 73 -0.99 15.21 -2.93
N GLY A 74 -0.10 16.17 -2.87
CA GLY A 74 0.79 16.41 -1.75
C GLY A 74 2.15 15.70 -1.86
N PRO A 75 3.18 16.31 -1.25
CA PRO A 75 4.52 15.72 -1.16
C PRO A 75 4.49 14.41 -0.35
N VAL A 76 5.23 13.41 -0.81
CA VAL A 76 5.33 12.12 -0.09
C VAL A 76 5.88 12.30 1.32
N ALA A 77 6.83 13.23 1.52
CA ALA A 77 7.42 13.50 2.82
C ALA A 77 6.38 13.98 3.85
N ASP A 78 5.50 14.90 3.46
CA ASP A 78 4.44 15.41 4.32
C ASP A 78 3.42 14.30 4.63
N THR A 79 3.07 13.50 3.63
CA THR A 79 2.19 12.34 3.77
C THR A 79 2.76 11.35 4.80
N VAL A 80 4.03 10.99 4.67
CA VAL A 80 4.72 10.07 5.59
C VAL A 80 4.72 10.63 7.02
N SER A 81 5.02 11.93 7.19
CA SER A 81 4.99 12.57 8.52
C SER A 81 3.62 12.45 9.18
N HIS A 82 2.54 12.79 8.46
CA HIS A 82 1.18 12.69 9.00
C HIS A 82 0.76 11.26 9.35
N LEU A 83 1.17 10.27 8.55
CA LEU A 83 0.87 8.87 8.83
C LEU A 83 1.63 8.36 10.05
N ARG A 84 2.88 8.76 10.25
CA ARG A 84 3.64 8.45 11.48
C ARG A 84 3.02 9.10 12.71
N ASP A 85 2.61 10.36 12.61
CA ASP A 85 1.93 11.06 13.71
C ASP A 85 0.60 10.37 14.08
N ALA A 86 -0.04 9.71 13.12
CA ALA A 86 -1.22 8.87 13.31
C ALA A 86 -0.90 7.44 13.81
N GLY A 87 0.38 7.12 14.05
CA GLY A 87 0.81 5.84 14.60
C GLY A 87 1.03 4.72 13.58
N LEU A 88 1.08 5.03 12.29
CA LEU A 88 1.40 4.03 11.27
C LEU A 88 2.90 3.91 11.08
N ARG A 89 3.36 2.67 10.91
CA ARG A 89 4.70 2.37 10.42
C ARG A 89 4.73 2.43 8.91
N VAL A 90 5.68 3.14 8.34
CA VAL A 90 5.81 3.29 6.89
C VAL A 90 6.82 2.26 6.36
N LEU A 91 6.34 1.31 5.58
CA LEU A 91 7.15 0.28 4.93
C LEU A 91 7.30 0.59 3.43
N ALA A 92 8.54 0.63 2.96
CA ALA A 92 8.82 0.81 1.52
C ALA A 92 8.89 -0.55 0.82
N ALA A 93 8.09 -0.74 -0.22
CA ALA A 93 8.17 -1.93 -1.06
C ALA A 93 9.39 -1.83 -2.00
N ASP A 94 10.53 -2.36 -1.57
CA ASP A 94 11.77 -2.37 -2.36
C ASP A 94 12.46 -3.74 -2.29
N GLY A 95 12.53 -4.43 -3.42
CA GLY A 95 13.19 -5.74 -3.52
C GLY A 95 14.72 -5.69 -3.61
N ARG A 96 15.32 -4.49 -3.77
CA ARG A 96 16.77 -4.32 -3.92
C ARG A 96 17.48 -4.26 -2.57
N THR A 97 16.90 -3.53 -1.62
CA THR A 97 17.51 -3.22 -0.32
C THR A 97 16.68 -3.73 0.85
N GLY A 98 15.44 -4.13 0.59
CA GLY A 98 14.48 -4.52 1.62
C GLY A 98 14.76 -5.88 2.24
N GLN A 99 14.43 -6.00 3.52
CA GLN A 99 14.32 -7.29 4.17
C GLN A 99 13.23 -8.13 3.48
N PRO A 100 13.45 -9.43 3.27
CA PRO A 100 12.41 -10.29 2.71
C PRO A 100 11.12 -10.27 3.55
N LEU A 101 9.99 -10.19 2.87
CA LEU A 101 8.67 -10.09 3.49
C LEU A 101 8.37 -11.27 4.45
N ASP A 102 8.82 -12.47 4.09
CA ASP A 102 8.72 -13.68 4.90
C ASP A 102 9.57 -13.64 6.18
N GLN A 103 10.58 -12.78 6.24
CA GLN A 103 11.36 -12.50 7.44
C GLN A 103 10.79 -11.34 8.26
N ALA A 104 10.11 -10.39 7.63
CA ALA A 104 9.45 -9.28 8.31
C ALA A 104 8.20 -9.74 9.08
N GLU A 105 7.46 -10.70 8.54
CA GLU A 105 6.24 -11.23 9.15
C GLU A 105 6.45 -11.85 10.54
N PRO A 106 7.42 -12.77 10.77
CA PRO A 106 7.66 -13.35 12.10
C PRO A 106 8.13 -12.34 13.15
N ARG A 107 8.68 -11.19 12.73
CA ARG A 107 9.09 -10.11 13.65
C ARG A 107 7.91 -9.26 14.13
N GLY A 108 6.70 -9.51 13.62
CA GLY A 108 5.50 -8.77 13.96
C GLY A 108 5.38 -7.40 13.29
N VAL A 109 6.33 -7.01 12.44
CA VAL A 109 6.36 -5.70 11.75
C VAL A 109 5.07 -5.46 10.97
N LEU A 110 4.53 -6.50 10.34
CA LEU A 110 3.32 -6.41 9.52
C LEU A 110 2.02 -6.44 10.34
N ALA A 111 2.08 -6.71 11.64
CA ALA A 111 0.93 -6.73 12.53
C ALA A 111 0.61 -5.36 13.14
N GLU A 112 1.54 -4.41 13.07
CA GLU A 112 1.35 -3.01 13.47
C GLU A 112 0.53 -2.26 12.40
N PRO A 113 -0.13 -1.12 12.75
CA PRO A 113 -0.71 -0.24 11.74
C PRO A 113 0.35 0.17 10.72
N THR A 114 0.07 -0.08 9.44
CA THR A 114 1.08 -0.03 8.37
C THR A 114 0.64 0.86 7.20
N ALA A 115 1.52 1.71 6.73
CA ALA A 115 1.42 2.39 5.44
C ALA A 115 2.47 1.82 4.47
N TRP A 116 2.02 1.25 3.36
CA TRP A 116 2.90 0.74 2.32
C TRP A 116 3.21 1.81 1.28
N LEU A 117 4.49 2.13 1.11
CA LEU A 117 5.00 3.04 0.08
C LEU A 117 5.46 2.25 -1.15
N PHE A 118 4.76 2.43 -2.26
CA PHE A 118 5.08 1.82 -3.55
C PHE A 118 5.62 2.87 -4.53
N GLY A 119 6.69 2.54 -5.20
CA GLY A 119 7.35 3.39 -6.18
C GLY A 119 6.85 3.19 -7.61
N ASN A 120 7.59 3.76 -8.55
CA ASN A 120 7.33 3.63 -9.97
C ASN A 120 7.66 2.23 -10.50
N GLU A 121 6.92 1.80 -11.53
CA GLU A 121 7.05 0.46 -12.13
C GLU A 121 8.41 0.23 -12.82
N ALA A 122 9.04 1.30 -13.32
CA ALA A 122 10.27 1.19 -14.11
C ALA A 122 11.56 1.27 -13.27
N TRP A 123 11.57 2.15 -12.23
CA TRP A 123 12.76 2.40 -11.43
C TRP A 123 12.56 2.24 -9.91
N GLY A 124 11.36 1.86 -9.50
CA GLY A 124 11.05 1.66 -8.08
C GLY A 124 10.95 2.96 -7.31
N LEU A 125 11.42 2.93 -6.07
CA LEU A 125 11.52 4.11 -5.20
C LEU A 125 12.89 4.76 -5.35
N PRO A 126 12.97 6.08 -5.64
CA PRO A 126 14.19 6.86 -5.52
C PRO A 126 14.73 6.83 -4.08
N ASP A 127 16.04 7.01 -3.92
CA ASP A 127 16.71 6.89 -2.61
C ASP A 127 16.18 7.91 -1.58
N ASP A 128 15.81 9.11 -2.00
CA ASP A 128 15.21 10.14 -1.17
C ASP A 128 13.83 9.73 -0.63
N LEU A 129 13.01 9.06 -1.43
CA LEU A 129 11.73 8.51 -0.99
C LEU A 129 11.90 7.24 -0.16
N LEU A 130 12.87 6.40 -0.50
CA LEU A 130 13.19 5.21 0.26
C LEU A 130 13.64 5.57 1.70
N ALA A 131 14.42 6.64 1.84
CA ALA A 131 14.87 7.16 3.13
C ALA A 131 13.74 7.70 4.03
N LEU A 132 12.57 7.98 3.45
CA LEU A 132 11.38 8.37 4.23
C LEU A 132 10.71 7.18 4.93
N ALA A 133 10.95 5.95 4.50
CA ALA A 133 10.34 4.78 5.13
C ALA A 133 11.06 4.40 6.43
N ASP A 134 10.33 3.77 7.34
CA ASP A 134 10.89 3.23 8.58
C ASP A 134 11.69 1.96 8.31
N GLU A 135 11.26 1.18 7.32
CA GLU A 135 11.93 -0.04 6.90
C GLU A 135 11.63 -0.38 5.43
N PRO A 136 12.63 -0.70 4.61
CA PRO A 136 12.41 -1.31 3.31
C PRO A 136 12.10 -2.80 3.48
N VAL A 137 11.06 -3.27 2.76
CA VAL A 137 10.64 -4.68 2.75
C VAL A 137 10.43 -5.14 1.31
N GLY A 138 11.07 -6.24 0.94
CA GLY A 138 11.03 -6.79 -0.42
C GLY A 138 10.21 -8.07 -0.52
N VAL A 139 9.42 -8.22 -1.58
CA VAL A 139 8.80 -9.50 -1.90
C VAL A 139 9.89 -10.43 -2.46
N PRO A 140 10.14 -11.60 -1.84
CA PRO A 140 11.20 -12.49 -2.30
C PRO A 140 10.91 -13.05 -3.69
N ILE A 141 11.93 -13.09 -4.54
CA ILE A 141 11.87 -13.68 -5.88
C ILE A 141 12.58 -15.03 -5.81
N TYR A 142 11.85 -16.11 -5.99
CA TYR A 142 12.39 -17.48 -5.96
C TYR A 142 12.79 -18.00 -7.34
N GLY A 143 12.42 -17.31 -8.40
CA GLY A 143 12.73 -17.66 -9.78
C GLY A 143 13.80 -16.75 -10.38
N GLN A 144 13.79 -16.64 -11.73
CA GLN A 144 14.75 -15.85 -12.49
C GLN A 144 14.22 -14.46 -12.90
N ALA A 145 13.03 -14.08 -12.47
CA ALA A 145 12.51 -12.75 -12.71
C ALA A 145 13.29 -11.71 -11.90
N GLU A 146 13.54 -10.54 -12.47
CA GLU A 146 14.23 -9.43 -11.78
C GLU A 146 13.33 -8.71 -10.79
N SER A 147 12.02 -8.66 -11.06
CA SER A 147 11.04 -7.97 -10.23
C SER A 147 9.62 -8.49 -10.50
N LEU A 148 8.68 -8.12 -9.64
CA LEU A 148 7.25 -8.27 -9.85
C LEU A 148 6.65 -7.00 -10.45
N ASN A 149 5.56 -7.16 -11.20
CA ASN A 149 4.68 -6.04 -11.53
C ASN A 149 4.22 -5.34 -10.24
N LEU A 150 4.09 -4.02 -10.26
CA LEU A 150 3.71 -3.20 -9.10
C LEU A 150 2.44 -3.72 -8.42
N ALA A 151 1.37 -4.00 -9.19
CA ALA A 151 0.12 -4.47 -8.62
C ALA A 151 0.23 -5.87 -8.01
N ALA A 152 1.08 -6.74 -8.57
CA ALA A 152 1.37 -8.05 -8.00
C ALA A 152 2.15 -7.93 -6.68
N ALA A 153 3.18 -7.09 -6.63
CA ALA A 153 3.91 -6.81 -5.40
C ALA A 153 2.99 -6.22 -4.32
N ALA A 154 2.16 -5.24 -4.69
CA ALA A 154 1.17 -4.65 -3.79
C ALA A 154 0.20 -5.70 -3.24
N ALA A 155 -0.28 -6.64 -4.08
CA ALA A 155 -1.17 -7.69 -3.62
C ALA A 155 -0.52 -8.57 -2.54
N VAL A 156 0.73 -8.98 -2.74
CA VAL A 156 1.46 -9.78 -1.75
C VAL A 156 1.65 -9.01 -0.45
N CYS A 157 2.14 -7.77 -0.51
CA CYS A 157 2.38 -6.93 0.67
C CYS A 157 1.10 -6.68 1.46
N LEU A 158 0.04 -6.24 0.78
CA LEU A 158 -1.23 -5.87 1.41
C LEU A 158 -1.94 -7.05 2.05
N TYR A 159 -2.00 -8.19 1.37
CA TYR A 159 -2.64 -9.39 1.92
C TYR A 159 -1.84 -9.99 3.08
N THR A 160 -0.51 -9.92 3.06
CA THR A 160 0.32 -10.36 4.19
C THR A 160 0.06 -9.48 5.42
N SER A 161 0.04 -8.15 5.26
CA SER A 161 -0.30 -7.23 6.35
C SER A 161 -1.75 -7.41 6.83
N ALA A 162 -2.72 -7.51 5.94
CA ALA A 162 -4.12 -7.72 6.30
C ALA A 162 -4.33 -9.01 7.11
N ARG A 163 -3.63 -10.09 6.74
CA ARG A 163 -3.63 -11.33 7.51
C ARG A 163 -3.00 -11.14 8.90
N ALA A 164 -1.84 -10.49 8.97
CA ALA A 164 -1.15 -10.23 10.24
C ALA A 164 -2.01 -9.37 11.19
N HIS A 165 -2.69 -8.34 10.67
CA HIS A 165 -3.60 -7.50 11.45
C HIS A 165 -4.77 -8.31 12.04
N ARG A 166 -5.37 -9.23 11.27
CA ARG A 166 -6.48 -10.09 11.74
C ARG A 166 -6.03 -11.08 12.81
N CYS A 167 -4.88 -11.72 12.61
CA CYS A 167 -4.30 -12.63 13.60
C CYS A 167 -3.99 -11.91 14.91
N ASN A 168 -3.43 -10.71 14.87
CA ASN A 168 -3.08 -9.92 16.06
C ASN A 168 -4.33 -9.42 16.82
N ALA A 169 -5.44 -9.18 16.12
CA ALA A 169 -6.72 -8.79 16.73
C ALA A 169 -7.51 -9.95 17.39
N GLY A 170 -6.92 -11.13 17.49
CA GLY A 170 -7.60 -12.33 18.05
C GLY A 170 -8.64 -12.94 17.12
N GLY A 171 -8.66 -12.52 15.86
CA GLY A 171 -9.52 -13.08 14.82
C GLY A 171 -9.00 -14.43 14.29
N ASP A 172 -9.90 -15.22 13.70
CA ASP A 172 -9.52 -16.41 12.96
C ASP A 172 -8.73 -16.01 11.71
N CYS A 173 -7.44 -16.35 11.70
CA CYS A 173 -6.52 -16.06 10.58
C CYS A 173 -6.97 -16.70 9.26
N HIS A 174 -7.90 -17.65 9.30
CA HIS A 174 -8.41 -18.39 8.16
C HIS A 174 -9.88 -18.07 7.83
N ALA A 175 -10.54 -17.22 8.62
CA ALA A 175 -11.94 -16.86 8.36
C ALA A 175 -12.07 -16.12 7.03
N VAL A 176 -12.68 -16.75 6.06
CA VAL A 176 -13.18 -16.09 4.84
C VAL A 176 -14.46 -15.35 5.26
N PRO A 177 -14.54 -14.01 5.11
CA PRO A 177 -15.80 -13.31 5.35
C PRO A 177 -16.88 -13.91 4.45
N ALA A 178 -18.05 -14.17 5.02
CA ALA A 178 -19.18 -14.62 4.24
C ALA A 178 -19.44 -13.60 3.11
N THR A 179 -19.37 -14.06 1.87
CA THR A 179 -19.73 -13.28 0.67
C THR A 179 -21.15 -12.74 0.83
N ARG A 180 -21.28 -11.40 0.80
CA ARG A 180 -22.58 -10.74 0.63
C ARG A 180 -23.01 -10.73 -0.80
#